data_dead68a9cf51c9504b832380e9fa9b48
#
_entry.id   dead68a9cf51c9504b832380e9fa9b48
#
_cell.length_a   1.000
_cell.length_b   1.000
_cell.length_c   1.000
_cell.angle_alpha   90.00
_cell.angle_beta   90.00
_cell.angle_gamma   90.00
#
_symmetry.space_group_name_H-M   'P 1'
#
loop_
_entity.id
_entity.type
_entity.pdbx_description
1 polymer ?
#
loop_
_entity_poly.entity_id
_entity_poly.type
_entity_poly.pdbx_seq_one_letter_code
_entity_poly.pdbx_strand_id
1 'polypeptide(L)'
;MSEQRKYSRRQFLRRTAVAGAAGAVAGAGAAGSLLGAGPTVVPASVLGGEGKKPPSEKIQLGLIGAGGMGRANLANCAKYDDVMVTAIAEVWQERLEAALKSYPNAKGFRDYRELLVQKNVDAVIIASPPHWHTLHAIDACEAGKHIYLQKPMTLTLGESLAVVAAVKKHNRISQVGTQIHASANYRKVVNYIRSGLLGPISVARSFNVYNFGPEGIGNDPNCDPPPGLDWQLWVGPARMRPFNPLVVRDSFTHSGFMDYGGGWTPCWAPHILDLPIWALELGLPTMVAASGGRFVVQDAGDAYDTHEILLQYPKVTVTWMMSQVNSYGFDAQGQPGTRRRLGTYFQGVNGTLFADYSTHKIIPEGNRLKEIPPEPPKVVPDSPGHEREWLDCIRSGQQPSANVEYHHKVNVPIVLGNLSLRLGRAIRLDPKTGWIVGDEEAARLSVPEYRPPWKFPRQYLAEVLG
;
A
#
# COMPACT_ATOMS: atom_id res chain seq x y z
N MET A 1 -2.78 -49.49 -8.83
CA MET A 1 -2.62 -48.05 -8.64
C MET A 1 -2.99 -47.39 -9.96
N SER A 2 -4.23 -46.86 -10.08
CA SER A 2 -4.75 -46.25 -11.33
C SER A 2 -4.50 -44.75 -11.28
N GLU A 3 -3.69 -44.26 -12.21
CA GLU A 3 -3.51 -42.84 -12.47
C GLU A 3 -4.80 -42.19 -12.97
N GLN A 4 -5.41 -41.36 -12.15
CA GLN A 4 -6.50 -40.49 -12.58
C GLN A 4 -5.92 -39.34 -13.41
N ARG A 5 -6.02 -39.40 -14.75
CA ARG A 5 -5.72 -38.30 -15.67
C ARG A 5 -6.69 -37.16 -15.41
N LYS A 6 -6.20 -36.05 -14.84
CA LYS A 6 -6.94 -34.78 -14.71
C LYS A 6 -7.08 -34.15 -16.11
N TYR A 7 -8.28 -34.14 -16.65
CA TYR A 7 -8.59 -33.41 -17.89
C TYR A 7 -8.76 -31.92 -17.61
N SER A 8 -8.21 -31.06 -18.49
CA SER A 8 -8.47 -29.62 -18.39
C SER A 8 -9.92 -29.32 -18.80
N ARG A 9 -10.50 -28.22 -18.25
CA ARG A 9 -11.86 -27.75 -18.60
C ARG A 9 -12.09 -27.65 -20.11
N ARG A 10 -11.07 -27.28 -20.88
CA ARG A 10 -11.09 -27.16 -22.33
C ARG A 10 -11.23 -28.50 -23.03
N GLN A 11 -10.62 -29.57 -22.50
CA GLN A 11 -10.73 -30.92 -23.03
C GLN A 11 -12.10 -31.52 -22.70
N PHE A 12 -12.69 -31.18 -21.56
CA PHE A 12 -14.06 -31.57 -21.20
C PHE A 12 -15.08 -30.93 -22.12
N LEU A 13 -15.01 -29.61 -22.35
CA LEU A 13 -15.96 -28.90 -23.22
C LEU A 13 -15.86 -29.32 -24.71
N ARG A 14 -14.67 -29.67 -25.22
CA ARG A 14 -14.52 -30.21 -26.57
C ARG A 14 -15.16 -31.59 -26.76
N ARG A 15 -15.11 -32.46 -25.73
CA ARG A 15 -15.75 -33.78 -25.79
C ARG A 15 -17.27 -33.71 -25.65
N THR A 16 -17.82 -32.79 -24.87
CA THR A 16 -19.28 -32.57 -24.80
C THR A 16 -19.84 -31.97 -26.11
N ALA A 17 -19.11 -31.11 -26.80
CA ALA A 17 -19.52 -30.55 -28.08
C ALA A 17 -19.55 -31.61 -29.22
N VAL A 18 -18.64 -32.56 -29.18
CA VAL A 18 -18.61 -33.66 -30.19
C VAL A 18 -19.67 -34.72 -29.91
N ALA A 19 -20.04 -34.96 -28.62
CA ALA A 19 -21.10 -35.89 -28.24
C ALA A 19 -22.51 -35.37 -28.59
N GLY A 20 -22.71 -34.02 -28.58
CA GLY A 20 -23.96 -33.37 -28.98
C GLY A 20 -24.26 -33.37 -30.49
N ALA A 21 -23.23 -33.47 -31.35
CA ALA A 21 -23.38 -33.45 -32.78
C ALA A 21 -23.71 -34.83 -33.40
N ALA A 22 -23.50 -35.93 -32.64
CA ALA A 22 -23.73 -37.29 -33.14
C ALA A 22 -25.11 -37.83 -32.83
N GLY A 23 -25.98 -37.09 -32.04
CA GLY A 23 -27.29 -37.54 -31.58
C GLY A 23 -28.49 -37.04 -32.37
N ALA A 24 -28.32 -36.33 -33.50
CA ALA A 24 -29.42 -35.61 -34.18
C ALA A 24 -29.96 -36.30 -35.46
N VAL A 25 -29.73 -37.59 -35.67
CA VAL A 25 -30.39 -38.33 -36.76
C VAL A 25 -30.89 -39.68 -36.26
N ALA A 26 -32.05 -39.74 -35.72
CA ALA A 26 -33.03 -40.85 -35.80
C ALA A 26 -34.18 -40.64 -34.78
N GLY A 27 -35.42 -40.57 -35.26
CA GLY A 27 -36.63 -40.86 -34.46
C GLY A 27 -37.67 -39.75 -34.36
N ALA A 28 -38.51 -39.65 -35.41
CA ALA A 28 -39.83 -39.02 -35.28
C ALA A 28 -40.75 -39.96 -34.50
N GLY A 29 -41.32 -39.47 -33.40
CA GLY A 29 -42.43 -40.13 -32.73
C GLY A 29 -42.46 -39.96 -31.22
N ALA A 30 -43.53 -39.30 -30.78
CA ALA A 30 -44.05 -39.15 -29.40
C ALA A 30 -43.72 -37.84 -28.68
N ALA A 31 -44.80 -37.04 -28.58
CA ALA A 31 -44.86 -35.78 -27.85
C ALA A 31 -44.69 -36.02 -26.31
N GLY A 32 -43.70 -35.35 -25.76
CA GLY A 32 -43.47 -35.16 -24.36
C GLY A 32 -42.56 -33.93 -24.19
N SER A 33 -43.11 -32.83 -23.69
CA SER A 33 -42.43 -31.55 -23.50
C SER A 33 -41.24 -31.66 -22.49
N LEU A 34 -40.07 -31.95 -23.03
CA LEU A 34 -38.79 -31.67 -22.38
C LEU A 34 -38.25 -30.42 -23.05
N LEU A 35 -38.42 -29.27 -22.35
CA LEU A 35 -37.66 -28.04 -22.66
C LEU A 35 -36.20 -28.35 -22.42
N GLY A 36 -35.56 -28.97 -23.41
CA GLY A 36 -34.12 -29.11 -23.48
C GLY A 36 -33.50 -27.71 -23.65
N ALA A 37 -32.68 -27.31 -22.71
CA ALA A 37 -31.85 -26.12 -22.87
C ALA A 37 -31.08 -26.26 -24.19
N GLY A 38 -31.41 -25.43 -25.18
CA GLY A 38 -30.69 -25.37 -26.46
C GLY A 38 -29.19 -25.07 -26.19
N PRO A 39 -28.32 -25.35 -27.16
CA PRO A 39 -26.90 -25.09 -27.00
C PRO A 39 -26.69 -23.62 -26.64
N THR A 40 -26.12 -23.38 -25.48
CA THR A 40 -25.76 -22.02 -25.04
C THR A 40 -24.68 -21.50 -25.94
N VAL A 41 -25.00 -20.56 -26.81
CA VAL A 41 -24.03 -19.85 -27.64
C VAL A 41 -23.23 -18.94 -26.75
N VAL A 42 -22.00 -19.35 -26.42
CA VAL A 42 -21.09 -18.54 -25.63
C VAL A 42 -20.41 -17.55 -26.57
N PRO A 43 -20.50 -16.23 -26.37
CA PRO A 43 -19.82 -15.23 -27.21
C PRO A 43 -18.33 -15.53 -27.33
N ALA A 44 -17.75 -15.30 -28.50
CA ALA A 44 -16.33 -15.56 -28.77
C ALA A 44 -15.40 -14.81 -27.79
N SER A 45 -15.83 -13.66 -27.25
CA SER A 45 -15.15 -12.90 -26.20
C SER A 45 -15.00 -13.67 -24.89
N VAL A 46 -15.89 -14.64 -24.60
CA VAL A 46 -15.82 -15.51 -23.40
C VAL A 46 -14.85 -16.68 -23.62
N LEU A 47 -14.58 -17.03 -24.87
CA LEU A 47 -13.67 -18.12 -25.24
C LEU A 47 -12.24 -17.63 -25.55
N GLY A 48 -11.98 -16.32 -25.43
CA GLY A 48 -10.71 -15.72 -25.83
C GLY A 48 -10.60 -15.71 -27.37
N GLY A 49 -11.17 -14.69 -28.03
CA GLY A 49 -10.92 -14.44 -29.45
C GLY A 49 -9.43 -14.17 -29.71
N GLU A 50 -9.00 -14.21 -30.97
CA GLU A 50 -7.60 -14.15 -31.42
C GLU A 50 -6.70 -13.28 -30.55
N GLY A 51 -5.80 -13.92 -29.79
CA GLY A 51 -4.79 -13.28 -28.92
C GLY A 51 -5.27 -12.73 -27.56
N LYS A 52 -6.55 -12.85 -27.18
CA LYS A 52 -7.06 -12.38 -25.87
C LYS A 52 -7.28 -13.54 -24.92
N LYS A 53 -6.83 -13.38 -23.66
CA LYS A 53 -7.09 -14.35 -22.59
C LYS A 53 -8.58 -14.37 -22.25
N PRO A 54 -9.20 -15.55 -22.08
CA PRO A 54 -10.59 -15.65 -21.63
C PRO A 54 -10.73 -15.11 -20.19
N PRO A 55 -11.91 -14.61 -19.79
CA PRO A 55 -12.14 -14.07 -18.45
C PRO A 55 -11.72 -14.99 -17.31
N SER A 56 -11.84 -16.30 -17.49
CA SER A 56 -11.44 -17.32 -16.51
C SER A 56 -9.91 -17.46 -16.31
N GLU A 57 -9.12 -16.89 -17.20
CA GLU A 57 -7.64 -16.86 -17.12
C GLU A 57 -7.12 -15.49 -16.68
N LYS A 58 -8.01 -14.51 -16.48
CA LYS A 58 -7.66 -13.16 -16.02
C LYS A 58 -7.73 -13.09 -14.51
N ILE A 59 -6.87 -12.26 -13.92
CA ILE A 59 -6.99 -11.85 -12.53
C ILE A 59 -8.19 -10.90 -12.43
N GLN A 60 -9.18 -11.27 -11.63
CA GLN A 60 -10.40 -10.50 -11.42
C GLN A 60 -10.20 -9.55 -10.25
N LEU A 61 -10.12 -8.24 -10.55
CA LEU A 61 -9.82 -7.21 -9.56
C LEU A 61 -11.07 -6.54 -9.02
N GLY A 62 -11.07 -6.33 -7.70
CA GLY A 62 -11.92 -5.39 -7.00
C GLY A 62 -11.17 -4.12 -6.59
N LEU A 63 -11.89 -3.01 -6.42
CA LEU A 63 -11.38 -1.77 -5.85
C LEU A 63 -12.19 -1.41 -4.61
N ILE A 64 -11.53 -1.10 -3.51
CA ILE A 64 -12.12 -0.54 -2.29
C ILE A 64 -11.58 0.89 -2.11
N GLY A 65 -12.46 1.88 -2.27
CA GLY A 65 -12.08 3.30 -2.29
C GLY A 65 -11.76 3.82 -3.69
N ALA A 66 -12.74 4.44 -4.36
CA ALA A 66 -12.63 4.94 -5.73
C ALA A 66 -12.21 6.42 -5.81
N GLY A 67 -11.45 6.91 -4.82
CA GLY A 67 -10.78 8.20 -4.88
C GLY A 67 -9.69 8.28 -5.95
N GLY A 68 -8.96 9.41 -6.01
CA GLY A 68 -7.94 9.67 -7.03
C GLY A 68 -6.89 8.55 -7.12
N MET A 69 -6.29 8.16 -5.99
CA MET A 69 -5.28 7.09 -5.95
C MET A 69 -5.85 5.71 -6.27
N GLY A 70 -7.04 5.37 -5.77
CA GLY A 70 -7.68 4.10 -6.07
C GLY A 70 -7.92 3.91 -7.56
N ARG A 71 -8.48 4.91 -8.23
CA ARG A 71 -8.69 4.89 -9.68
C ARG A 71 -7.37 4.82 -10.46
N ALA A 72 -6.33 5.53 -10.01
CA ALA A 72 -5.01 5.49 -10.66
C ALA A 72 -4.36 4.10 -10.55
N ASN A 73 -4.36 3.48 -9.36
CA ASN A 73 -3.82 2.13 -9.18
C ASN A 73 -4.62 1.09 -9.96
N LEU A 74 -5.97 1.21 -9.95
CA LEU A 74 -6.82 0.31 -10.74
C LEU A 74 -6.51 0.43 -12.25
N ALA A 75 -6.37 1.65 -12.78
CA ALA A 75 -6.02 1.88 -14.17
C ALA A 75 -4.63 1.31 -14.53
N ASN A 76 -3.65 1.44 -13.63
CA ASN A 76 -2.31 0.86 -13.80
C ASN A 76 -2.33 -0.68 -13.86
N CYS A 77 -3.24 -1.33 -13.14
CA CYS A 77 -3.43 -2.77 -13.24
C CYS A 77 -4.27 -3.16 -14.46
N ALA A 78 -5.34 -2.42 -14.75
CA ALA A 78 -6.31 -2.73 -15.80
C ALA A 78 -5.76 -2.59 -17.24
N LYS A 79 -4.62 -1.92 -17.42
CA LYS A 79 -3.94 -1.81 -18.73
C LYS A 79 -3.40 -3.15 -19.26
N TYR A 80 -3.25 -4.15 -18.38
CA TYR A 80 -2.76 -5.47 -18.75
C TYR A 80 -3.90 -6.37 -19.24
N ASP A 81 -3.68 -7.12 -20.31
CA ASP A 81 -4.68 -7.98 -20.96
C ASP A 81 -5.13 -9.16 -20.11
N ASP A 82 -4.32 -9.51 -19.09
CA ASP A 82 -4.56 -10.59 -18.15
C ASP A 82 -5.28 -10.13 -16.87
N VAL A 83 -5.85 -8.93 -16.88
CA VAL A 83 -6.60 -8.34 -15.76
C VAL A 83 -8.03 -8.01 -16.22
N MET A 84 -8.99 -8.15 -15.31
CA MET A 84 -10.37 -7.73 -15.49
C MET A 84 -10.91 -7.08 -14.22
N VAL A 85 -11.43 -5.86 -14.32
CA VAL A 85 -12.11 -5.19 -13.22
C VAL A 85 -13.54 -5.72 -13.12
N THR A 86 -13.92 -6.26 -11.96
CA THR A 86 -15.21 -6.92 -11.75
C THR A 86 -16.06 -6.28 -10.67
N ALA A 87 -15.46 -5.53 -9.74
CA ALA A 87 -16.18 -4.95 -8.62
C ALA A 87 -15.54 -3.64 -8.12
N ILE A 88 -16.36 -2.68 -7.70
CA ILE A 88 -15.90 -1.41 -7.11
C ILE A 88 -16.75 -1.11 -5.89
N ALA A 89 -16.12 -0.85 -4.74
CA ALA A 89 -16.77 -0.39 -3.52
C ALA A 89 -16.34 1.04 -3.18
N GLU A 90 -17.32 1.93 -2.99
CA GLU A 90 -17.10 3.32 -2.63
C GLU A 90 -18.31 3.87 -1.86
N VAL A 91 -18.05 4.56 -0.77
CA VAL A 91 -19.08 5.12 0.13
C VAL A 91 -19.69 6.42 -0.37
N TRP A 92 -19.10 7.05 -1.38
CA TRP A 92 -19.62 8.26 -2.03
C TRP A 92 -20.18 7.92 -3.41
N GLN A 93 -21.50 8.04 -3.57
CA GLN A 93 -22.22 7.61 -4.77
C GLN A 93 -21.66 8.22 -6.06
N GLU A 94 -21.37 9.51 -6.07
CA GLU A 94 -20.80 10.20 -7.23
C GLU A 94 -19.47 9.62 -7.67
N ARG A 95 -18.58 9.28 -6.71
CA ARG A 95 -17.27 8.67 -7.00
C ARG A 95 -17.41 7.24 -7.49
N LEU A 96 -18.37 6.49 -6.94
CA LEU A 96 -18.71 5.15 -7.40
C LEU A 96 -19.16 5.17 -8.86
N GLU A 97 -20.13 6.01 -9.20
CA GLU A 97 -20.64 6.15 -10.56
C GLU A 97 -19.57 6.61 -11.55
N ALA A 98 -18.73 7.57 -11.15
CA ALA A 98 -17.59 8.02 -11.96
C ALA A 98 -16.58 6.88 -12.26
N ALA A 99 -16.32 6.00 -11.29
CA ALA A 99 -15.46 4.85 -11.50
C ALA A 99 -16.12 3.78 -12.39
N LEU A 100 -17.42 3.50 -12.21
CA LEU A 100 -18.17 2.53 -13.02
C LEU A 100 -18.29 2.96 -14.49
N LYS A 101 -18.32 4.27 -14.80
CA LYS A 101 -18.26 4.75 -16.18
C LYS A 101 -17.01 4.28 -16.93
N SER A 102 -15.88 4.16 -16.22
CA SER A 102 -14.63 3.65 -16.81
C SER A 102 -14.59 2.13 -16.87
N TYR A 103 -15.41 1.44 -16.09
CA TYR A 103 -15.46 -0.03 -16.01
C TYR A 103 -16.92 -0.53 -16.02
N PRO A 104 -17.62 -0.43 -17.16
CA PRO A 104 -19.07 -0.68 -17.26
C PRO A 104 -19.47 -2.13 -16.94
N ASN A 105 -18.53 -3.07 -16.98
CA ASN A 105 -18.76 -4.47 -16.62
C ASN A 105 -18.52 -4.77 -15.14
N ALA A 106 -18.04 -3.80 -14.35
CA ALA A 106 -17.84 -3.95 -12.93
C ALA A 106 -19.15 -3.70 -12.17
N LYS A 107 -19.38 -4.47 -11.10
CA LYS A 107 -20.49 -4.25 -10.18
C LYS A 107 -20.10 -3.24 -9.11
N GLY A 108 -20.99 -2.26 -8.85
CA GLY A 108 -20.81 -1.24 -7.82
C GLY A 108 -21.40 -1.66 -6.48
N PHE A 109 -20.74 -1.27 -5.37
CA PHE A 109 -21.15 -1.52 -4.02
C PHE A 109 -20.92 -0.27 -3.15
N ARG A 110 -21.80 -0.03 -2.18
CA ARG A 110 -21.60 1.02 -1.17
C ARG A 110 -20.79 0.50 0.02
N ASP A 111 -20.95 -0.76 0.37
CA ASP A 111 -20.27 -1.45 1.43
C ASP A 111 -19.23 -2.43 0.85
N TYR A 112 -17.95 -2.29 1.24
CA TYR A 112 -16.87 -3.15 0.77
C TYR A 112 -17.08 -4.64 1.11
N ARG A 113 -17.81 -4.95 2.18
CA ARG A 113 -18.12 -6.32 2.59
C ARG A 113 -18.94 -7.05 1.54
N GLU A 114 -19.83 -6.34 0.85
CA GLU A 114 -20.60 -6.91 -0.27
C GLU A 114 -19.70 -7.23 -1.48
N LEU A 115 -18.63 -6.45 -1.69
CA LEU A 115 -17.63 -6.74 -2.70
C LEU A 115 -16.83 -7.99 -2.33
N LEU A 116 -16.39 -8.12 -1.08
CA LEU A 116 -15.52 -9.20 -0.64
C LEU A 116 -16.17 -10.59 -0.75
N VAL A 117 -17.49 -10.70 -0.62
CA VAL A 117 -18.20 -11.99 -0.80
C VAL A 117 -18.40 -12.39 -2.27
N GLN A 118 -18.01 -11.55 -3.23
CA GLN A 118 -18.14 -11.88 -4.65
C GLN A 118 -17.12 -12.96 -5.05
N LYS A 119 -17.60 -14.04 -5.67
CA LYS A 119 -16.76 -15.17 -6.12
C LYS A 119 -15.89 -14.83 -7.33
N ASN A 120 -16.28 -13.82 -8.10
CA ASN A 120 -15.56 -13.33 -9.26
C ASN A 120 -14.63 -12.15 -8.93
N VAL A 121 -14.05 -12.13 -7.72
CA VAL A 121 -12.98 -11.23 -7.30
C VAL A 121 -11.86 -12.10 -6.75
N ASP A 122 -10.67 -12.05 -7.33
CA ASP A 122 -9.48 -12.78 -6.90
C ASP A 122 -8.60 -11.93 -5.98
N ALA A 123 -8.55 -10.64 -6.26
CA ALA A 123 -7.69 -9.70 -5.56
C ALA A 123 -8.34 -8.32 -5.46
N VAL A 124 -7.96 -7.55 -4.45
CA VAL A 124 -8.51 -6.22 -4.21
C VAL A 124 -7.40 -5.18 -4.07
N ILE A 125 -7.64 -4.01 -4.67
CA ILE A 125 -6.88 -2.79 -4.42
C ILE A 125 -7.61 -2.06 -3.30
N ILE A 126 -6.92 -1.80 -2.19
CA ILE A 126 -7.42 -1.08 -1.03
C ILE A 126 -6.81 0.31 -1.05
N ALA A 127 -7.61 1.31 -1.39
CA ALA A 127 -7.21 2.71 -1.49
C ALA A 127 -8.19 3.66 -0.76
N SER A 128 -8.82 3.14 0.26
CA SER A 128 -9.55 3.90 1.27
C SER A 128 -8.61 4.80 2.08
N PRO A 129 -9.10 5.74 2.89
CA PRO A 129 -8.26 6.44 3.85
C PRO A 129 -7.57 5.49 4.86
N PRO A 130 -6.38 5.84 5.36
CA PRO A 130 -5.53 4.95 6.17
C PRO A 130 -6.17 4.31 7.40
N HIS A 131 -7.08 5.00 8.08
CA HIS A 131 -7.80 4.46 9.24
C HIS A 131 -8.67 3.23 8.93
N TRP A 132 -8.95 2.97 7.67
CA TRP A 132 -9.66 1.78 7.21
C TRP A 132 -8.76 0.62 6.78
N HIS A 133 -7.48 0.89 6.51
CA HIS A 133 -6.57 -0.06 5.87
C HIS A 133 -6.52 -1.41 6.58
N THR A 134 -6.46 -1.40 7.91
CA THR A 134 -6.35 -2.62 8.72
C THR A 134 -7.56 -3.53 8.56
N LEU A 135 -8.77 -2.99 8.73
CA LEU A 135 -10.00 -3.79 8.58
C LEU A 135 -10.17 -4.28 7.14
N HIS A 136 -10.01 -3.40 6.16
CA HIS A 136 -10.15 -3.79 4.75
C HIS A 136 -9.14 -4.87 4.35
N ALA A 137 -7.88 -4.78 4.83
CA ALA A 137 -6.85 -5.77 4.52
C ALA A 137 -7.13 -7.12 5.17
N ILE A 138 -7.53 -7.14 6.45
CA ILE A 138 -7.81 -8.37 7.19
C ILE A 138 -9.06 -9.04 6.64
N ASP A 139 -10.16 -8.31 6.48
CA ASP A 139 -11.42 -8.84 5.93
C ASP A 139 -11.22 -9.39 4.51
N ALA A 140 -10.39 -8.72 3.68
CA ALA A 140 -10.04 -9.22 2.37
C ALA A 140 -9.25 -10.54 2.44
N CYS A 141 -8.29 -10.66 3.37
CA CYS A 141 -7.54 -11.90 3.58
C CYS A 141 -8.46 -13.03 4.05
N GLU A 142 -9.37 -12.77 4.99
CA GLU A 142 -10.37 -13.73 5.48
C GLU A 142 -11.32 -14.17 4.37
N ALA A 143 -11.70 -13.26 3.46
CA ALA A 143 -12.49 -13.56 2.28
C ALA A 143 -11.69 -14.27 1.16
N GLY A 144 -10.42 -14.60 1.41
CA GLY A 144 -9.56 -15.32 0.46
C GLY A 144 -8.99 -14.46 -0.68
N LYS A 145 -9.05 -13.13 -0.59
CA LYS A 145 -8.58 -12.21 -1.63
C LYS A 145 -7.10 -11.86 -1.43
N HIS A 146 -6.35 -11.74 -2.53
CA HIS A 146 -5.04 -11.10 -2.53
C HIS A 146 -5.21 -9.58 -2.40
N ILE A 147 -4.21 -8.89 -1.83
CA ILE A 147 -4.35 -7.47 -1.52
C ILE A 147 -3.23 -6.61 -2.12
N TYR A 148 -3.61 -5.48 -2.69
CA TYR A 148 -2.76 -4.32 -2.90
C TYR A 148 -3.23 -3.24 -1.93
N LEU A 149 -2.40 -2.89 -0.95
CA LEU A 149 -2.76 -1.97 0.13
C LEU A 149 -2.05 -0.63 -0.07
N GLN A 150 -2.80 0.46 -0.14
CA GLN A 150 -2.20 1.78 -0.23
C GLN A 150 -1.39 2.15 1.02
N LYS A 151 -0.43 3.06 0.85
CA LYS A 151 0.37 3.65 1.92
C LYS A 151 -0.40 4.79 2.63
N PRO A 152 -0.09 5.04 3.93
CA PRO A 152 0.68 4.20 4.84
C PRO A 152 -0.02 2.87 5.09
N MET A 153 0.75 1.82 5.38
CA MET A 153 0.18 0.49 5.58
C MET A 153 -0.87 0.49 6.70
N THR A 154 -0.54 1.07 7.85
CA THR A 154 -1.42 1.22 9.02
C THR A 154 -1.05 2.46 9.82
N LEU A 155 -1.84 2.79 10.87
CA LEU A 155 -1.63 3.96 11.74
C LEU A 155 -1.07 3.63 13.12
N THR A 156 -1.02 2.34 13.51
CA THR A 156 -0.48 1.89 14.81
C THR A 156 0.37 0.64 14.67
N LEU A 157 1.20 0.34 15.68
CA LEU A 157 2.01 -0.88 15.72
C LEU A 157 1.14 -2.14 15.76
N GLY A 158 0.11 -2.17 16.61
CA GLY A 158 -0.80 -3.31 16.71
C GLY A 158 -1.52 -3.63 15.40
N GLU A 159 -1.94 -2.60 14.67
CA GLU A 159 -2.51 -2.74 13.34
C GLU A 159 -1.51 -3.35 12.34
N SER A 160 -0.27 -2.87 12.36
CA SER A 160 0.78 -3.35 11.45
C SER A 160 1.06 -4.84 11.68
N LEU A 161 1.18 -5.27 12.93
CA LEU A 161 1.35 -6.68 13.29
C LEU A 161 0.14 -7.53 12.90
N ALA A 162 -1.09 -7.03 13.15
CA ALA A 162 -2.31 -7.75 12.81
C ALA A 162 -2.48 -7.98 11.30
N VAL A 163 -2.14 -6.98 10.47
CA VAL A 163 -2.18 -7.12 9.00
C VAL A 163 -1.17 -8.16 8.52
N VAL A 164 0.07 -8.12 9.04
CA VAL A 164 1.09 -9.13 8.69
C VAL A 164 0.64 -10.54 9.09
N ALA A 165 0.10 -10.71 10.30
CA ALA A 165 -0.42 -11.99 10.78
C ALA A 165 -1.56 -12.52 9.91
N ALA A 166 -2.51 -11.66 9.53
CA ALA A 166 -3.64 -12.04 8.69
C ALA A 166 -3.20 -12.48 7.29
N VAL A 167 -2.31 -11.72 6.63
CA VAL A 167 -1.77 -12.08 5.31
C VAL A 167 -1.07 -13.44 5.36
N LYS A 168 -0.25 -13.67 6.39
CA LYS A 168 0.47 -14.92 6.60
C LYS A 168 -0.48 -16.09 6.89
N LYS A 169 -1.43 -15.94 7.83
CA LYS A 169 -2.39 -16.96 8.22
C LYS A 169 -3.25 -17.43 7.05
N HIS A 170 -3.72 -16.49 6.23
CA HIS A 170 -4.59 -16.78 5.08
C HIS A 170 -3.80 -17.05 3.79
N ASN A 171 -2.47 -17.04 3.84
CA ASN A 171 -1.58 -17.26 2.70
C ASN A 171 -1.97 -16.36 1.49
N ARG A 172 -2.08 -15.05 1.71
CA ARG A 172 -2.42 -14.09 0.64
C ARG A 172 -1.20 -13.40 0.10
N ILE A 173 -1.21 -13.14 -1.20
CA ILE A 173 -0.20 -12.29 -1.84
C ILE A 173 -0.56 -10.85 -1.52
N SER A 174 0.43 -10.09 -1.05
CA SER A 174 0.21 -8.71 -0.60
C SER A 174 1.25 -7.77 -1.18
N GLN A 175 0.86 -6.53 -1.50
CA GLN A 175 1.78 -5.47 -1.88
C GLN A 175 1.34 -4.13 -1.30
N VAL A 176 2.30 -3.31 -0.87
CA VAL A 176 2.04 -1.95 -0.38
C VAL A 176 2.42 -0.92 -1.43
N GLY A 177 1.55 0.07 -1.64
CA GLY A 177 1.59 1.03 -2.74
C GLY A 177 2.61 2.14 -2.60
N THR A 178 3.91 1.83 -2.40
CA THR A 178 4.99 2.83 -2.33
C THR A 178 5.74 3.06 -3.64
N GLN A 179 5.69 2.13 -4.57
CA GLN A 179 6.37 2.12 -5.88
C GLN A 179 7.91 2.26 -5.84
N ILE A 180 8.53 2.28 -4.67
CA ILE A 180 9.97 2.57 -4.49
C ILE A 180 10.83 1.50 -5.13
N HIS A 181 10.50 0.23 -4.94
CA HIS A 181 11.27 -0.89 -5.48
C HIS A 181 11.22 -0.99 -7.01
N ALA A 182 10.26 -0.34 -7.65
CA ALA A 182 10.18 -0.26 -9.11
C ALA A 182 10.97 0.92 -9.71
N SER A 183 11.42 1.89 -8.88
CA SER A 183 12.19 3.05 -9.36
C SER A 183 13.59 2.64 -9.84
N ALA A 184 13.92 2.94 -11.10
CA ALA A 184 15.23 2.64 -11.68
C ALA A 184 16.35 3.35 -10.91
N ASN A 185 16.15 4.64 -10.54
CA ASN A 185 17.13 5.39 -9.77
C ASN A 185 17.38 4.78 -8.38
N TYR A 186 16.32 4.43 -7.64
CA TYR A 186 16.49 3.85 -6.31
C TYR A 186 17.12 2.46 -6.35
N ARG A 187 16.83 1.65 -7.38
CA ARG A 187 17.50 0.36 -7.59
C ARG A 187 19.00 0.55 -7.81
N LYS A 188 19.38 1.54 -8.62
CA LYS A 188 20.79 1.91 -8.84
C LYS A 188 21.45 2.38 -7.54
N VAL A 189 20.75 3.18 -6.73
CA VAL A 189 21.22 3.60 -5.40
C VAL A 189 21.43 2.40 -4.47
N VAL A 190 20.48 1.48 -4.40
CA VAL A 190 20.60 0.25 -3.59
C VAL A 190 21.82 -0.58 -4.05
N ASN A 191 22.03 -0.71 -5.36
CA ASN A 191 23.20 -1.39 -5.90
C ASN A 191 24.52 -0.70 -5.48
N TYR A 192 24.63 0.64 -5.52
CA TYR A 192 25.79 1.37 -5.00
C TYR A 192 26.02 1.14 -3.51
N ILE A 193 24.98 1.23 -2.70
CA ILE A 193 25.09 1.03 -1.24
C ILE A 193 25.57 -0.39 -0.93
N ARG A 194 24.94 -1.40 -1.54
CA ARG A 194 25.25 -2.81 -1.29
C ARG A 194 26.57 -3.29 -1.93
N SER A 195 27.11 -2.54 -2.91
CA SER A 195 28.46 -2.81 -3.43
C SER A 195 29.57 -2.53 -2.42
N GLY A 196 29.26 -1.82 -1.32
CA GLY A 196 30.25 -1.42 -0.34
C GLY A 196 31.09 -0.19 -0.75
N LEU A 197 30.74 0.49 -1.86
CA LEU A 197 31.47 1.64 -2.40
C LEU A 197 31.73 2.72 -1.35
N LEU A 198 30.71 3.03 -0.54
CA LEU A 198 30.82 4.07 0.50
C LEU A 198 31.56 3.61 1.76
N GLY A 199 31.97 2.34 1.85
CA GLY A 199 32.46 1.74 3.09
C GLY A 199 31.37 1.61 4.15
N PRO A 200 31.72 1.39 5.43
CA PRO A 200 30.75 1.38 6.52
C PRO A 200 29.94 2.68 6.58
N ILE A 201 28.61 2.54 6.65
CA ILE A 201 27.67 3.66 6.74
C ILE A 201 27.19 3.77 8.18
N SER A 202 27.41 4.91 8.83
CA SER A 202 27.02 5.17 10.22
C SER A 202 25.69 5.89 10.35
N VAL A 203 25.30 6.66 9.32
CA VAL A 203 24.09 7.49 9.34
C VAL A 203 23.41 7.48 7.98
N ALA A 204 22.08 7.35 7.98
CA ALA A 204 21.22 7.71 6.86
C ALA A 204 20.22 8.80 7.30
N ARG A 205 20.11 9.87 6.51
CA ARG A 205 19.25 11.03 6.82
C ARG A 205 18.22 11.20 5.73
N SER A 206 16.96 10.96 6.08
CA SER A 206 15.82 11.14 5.18
C SER A 206 15.01 12.37 5.56
N PHE A 207 14.47 13.05 4.56
CA PHE A 207 13.69 14.25 4.82
C PHE A 207 12.59 14.47 3.77
N ASN A 208 11.54 15.17 4.21
CA ASN A 208 10.50 15.70 3.33
C ASN A 208 10.04 17.06 3.86
N VAL A 209 10.17 18.09 3.04
CA VAL A 209 9.87 19.46 3.41
C VAL A 209 8.99 20.12 2.36
N TYR A 210 7.96 20.81 2.83
CA TYR A 210 7.05 21.62 2.04
C TYR A 210 6.85 22.98 2.71
N ASN A 211 6.33 23.92 1.99
CA ASN A 211 5.83 25.17 2.58
C ASN A 211 4.34 25.29 2.25
N PHE A 212 3.51 24.99 3.21
CA PHE A 212 2.07 25.26 3.16
C PHE A 212 1.72 26.59 3.85
N GLY A 213 2.74 27.37 4.30
CA GLY A 213 2.54 28.60 5.03
C GLY A 213 1.82 28.39 6.37
N PRO A 214 1.40 29.43 7.06
CA PRO A 214 0.56 29.29 8.24
C PRO A 214 -0.85 28.76 7.92
N GLU A 215 -1.32 28.85 6.68
CA GLU A 215 -2.69 28.50 6.26
C GLU A 215 -2.90 26.96 6.12
N GLY A 216 -1.82 26.19 5.98
CA GLY A 216 -1.89 24.74 5.87
C GLY A 216 -2.78 24.21 4.75
N ILE A 217 -3.72 23.35 5.08
CA ILE A 217 -4.74 22.85 4.14
C ILE A 217 -5.95 23.78 3.99
N GLY A 218 -6.01 24.89 4.75
CA GLY A 218 -7.13 25.83 4.78
C GLY A 218 -8.03 25.64 5.99
N ASN A 219 -9.01 26.57 6.11
CA ASN A 219 -9.92 26.67 7.27
C ASN A 219 -11.39 26.64 6.85
N ASP A 220 -11.75 25.79 5.90
CA ASP A 220 -13.15 25.61 5.54
C ASP A 220 -13.96 25.16 6.76
N PRO A 221 -15.16 25.76 6.98
CA PRO A 221 -16.00 25.41 8.11
C PRO A 221 -16.54 23.98 7.99
N ASN A 222 -16.83 23.37 9.13
CA ASN A 222 -17.59 22.13 9.16
C ASN A 222 -19.01 22.38 8.58
N CYS A 223 -19.52 21.42 7.84
CA CYS A 223 -20.84 21.47 7.23
C CYS A 223 -21.47 20.07 7.17
N ASP A 224 -22.66 19.96 6.59
CA ASP A 224 -23.25 18.67 6.30
C ASP A 224 -22.47 17.94 5.19
N PRO A 225 -22.35 16.61 5.25
CA PRO A 225 -21.75 15.84 4.16
C PRO A 225 -22.50 16.07 2.84
N PRO A 226 -21.78 16.07 1.70
CA PRO A 226 -22.44 16.23 0.40
C PRO A 226 -23.42 15.07 0.13
N PRO A 227 -24.48 15.31 -0.65
CA PRO A 227 -25.43 14.27 -1.01
C PRO A 227 -24.74 13.03 -1.57
N GLY A 228 -25.19 11.86 -1.13
CA GLY A 228 -24.63 10.58 -1.58
C GLY A 228 -23.35 10.15 -0.89
N LEU A 229 -22.72 10.94 -0.03
CA LEU A 229 -21.62 10.48 0.84
C LEU A 229 -22.19 9.89 2.12
N ASP A 230 -21.90 8.62 2.37
CA ASP A 230 -22.14 7.99 3.67
C ASP A 230 -20.99 8.35 4.64
N TRP A 231 -21.16 9.42 5.39
CA TRP A 231 -20.16 9.89 6.33
C TRP A 231 -19.90 8.92 7.48
N GLN A 232 -20.94 8.17 7.91
CA GLN A 232 -20.79 7.18 8.97
C GLN A 232 -19.89 6.02 8.53
N LEU A 233 -20.08 5.52 7.31
CA LEU A 233 -19.21 4.51 6.71
C LEU A 233 -17.85 5.08 6.34
N TRP A 234 -17.76 6.32 5.89
CA TRP A 234 -16.47 6.93 5.59
C TRP A 234 -15.58 7.02 6.83
N VAL A 235 -16.12 7.49 7.96
CA VAL A 235 -15.41 7.57 9.25
C VAL A 235 -15.10 6.19 9.81
N GLY A 236 -16.03 5.25 9.68
CA GLY A 236 -15.83 3.84 10.07
C GLY A 236 -15.24 3.65 11.46
N PRO A 237 -14.07 2.98 11.60
CA PRO A 237 -13.46 2.67 12.89
C PRO A 237 -12.84 3.87 13.60
N ALA A 238 -12.61 5.00 12.89
CA ALA A 238 -12.01 6.19 13.48
C ALA A 238 -13.00 6.92 14.41
N ARG A 239 -12.48 7.83 15.21
CA ARG A 239 -13.27 8.71 16.04
C ARG A 239 -14.18 9.59 15.16
N MET A 240 -15.46 9.68 15.51
CA MET A 240 -16.42 10.54 14.81
C MET A 240 -16.07 12.01 15.00
N ARG A 241 -16.03 12.74 13.88
CA ARG A 241 -15.91 14.20 13.81
C ARG A 241 -17.02 14.76 12.92
N PRO A 242 -17.43 16.02 13.11
CA PRO A 242 -18.22 16.72 12.11
C PRO A 242 -17.54 16.66 10.75
N PHE A 243 -18.32 16.62 9.68
CA PHE A 243 -17.78 16.63 8.33
C PHE A 243 -17.11 17.97 8.03
N ASN A 244 -15.89 17.89 7.49
CA ASN A 244 -15.16 19.03 6.95
C ASN A 244 -14.78 18.73 5.49
N PRO A 245 -15.09 19.62 4.52
CA PRO A 245 -14.86 19.34 3.10
C PRO A 245 -13.38 19.12 2.76
N LEU A 246 -12.45 19.66 3.54
CA LEU A 246 -11.02 19.47 3.37
C LEU A 246 -10.58 18.00 3.53
N VAL A 247 -11.32 17.22 4.31
CA VAL A 247 -11.02 15.78 4.53
C VAL A 247 -11.11 14.97 3.23
N VAL A 248 -12.01 15.34 2.35
CA VAL A 248 -12.29 14.60 1.10
C VAL A 248 -11.91 15.38 -0.17
N ARG A 249 -11.28 16.55 -0.03
CA ARG A 249 -10.96 17.47 -1.13
C ARG A 249 -10.06 16.81 -2.19
N ASP A 250 -9.06 16.10 -1.75
CA ASP A 250 -8.11 15.41 -2.64
C ASP A 250 -7.59 14.10 -2.02
N SER A 251 -6.58 13.49 -2.65
CA SER A 251 -6.06 12.19 -2.24
C SER A 251 -5.11 12.22 -1.04
N PHE A 252 -4.81 13.38 -0.46
CA PHE A 252 -3.87 13.50 0.65
C PHE A 252 -4.31 14.42 1.79
N THR A 253 -5.28 15.32 1.60
CA THR A 253 -5.69 16.29 2.64
C THR A 253 -6.27 15.65 3.91
N HIS A 254 -6.82 14.44 3.83
CA HIS A 254 -7.17 13.65 5.02
C HIS A 254 -5.97 13.40 5.96
N SER A 255 -4.72 13.52 5.45
CA SER A 255 -3.51 13.42 6.28
C SER A 255 -3.34 14.60 7.23
N GLY A 256 -3.99 15.73 6.97
CA GLY A 256 -4.06 16.85 7.92
C GLY A 256 -4.85 16.55 9.19
N PHE A 257 -5.57 15.42 9.24
CA PHE A 257 -6.38 14.96 10.37
C PHE A 257 -5.80 13.68 10.94
N MET A 258 -5.29 13.74 12.18
CA MET A 258 -4.59 12.61 12.84
C MET A 258 -5.44 11.34 12.91
N ASP A 259 -6.76 11.47 13.16
CA ASP A 259 -7.67 10.32 13.26
C ASP A 259 -7.83 9.56 11.93
N TYR A 260 -7.58 10.20 10.78
CA TYR A 260 -7.82 9.63 9.45
C TYR A 260 -6.55 9.26 8.69
N GLY A 261 -5.53 10.12 8.72
CA GLY A 261 -4.28 9.93 7.98
C GLY A 261 -3.05 9.73 8.86
N GLY A 262 -3.15 9.95 10.16
CA GLY A 262 -2.02 9.88 11.09
C GLY A 262 -1.02 11.03 10.95
N GLY A 263 -1.34 12.07 10.19
CA GLY A 263 -0.48 13.22 9.96
C GLY A 263 0.39 13.11 8.70
N TRP A 264 1.26 14.08 8.53
CA TRP A 264 2.10 14.23 7.31
C TRP A 264 3.25 13.23 7.25
N THR A 265 3.79 12.79 8.39
CA THR A 265 4.83 11.77 8.41
C THR A 265 4.36 10.44 7.79
N PRO A 266 3.22 9.84 8.20
CA PRO A 266 2.68 8.66 7.51
C PRO A 266 2.31 8.90 6.04
N CYS A 267 1.99 10.13 5.66
CA CYS A 267 1.70 10.47 4.27
C CYS A 267 2.95 10.37 3.37
N TRP A 268 4.11 10.85 3.83
CA TRP A 268 5.31 11.02 3.01
C TRP A 268 6.42 10.02 3.32
N ALA A 269 6.63 9.69 4.60
CA ALA A 269 7.76 8.86 5.03
C ALA A 269 7.83 7.48 4.37
N PRO A 270 6.73 6.77 4.08
CA PRO A 270 6.80 5.47 3.41
C PRO A 270 7.53 5.52 2.06
N HIS A 271 7.48 6.64 1.36
CA HIS A 271 8.15 6.82 0.07
C HIS A 271 9.66 7.10 0.17
N ILE A 272 10.16 7.47 1.34
CA ILE A 272 11.51 7.99 1.50
C ILE A 272 12.30 7.16 2.50
N LEU A 273 11.72 6.81 3.66
CA LEU A 273 12.34 5.90 4.64
C LEU A 273 12.45 4.46 4.12
N ASP A 274 11.68 4.07 3.14
CA ASP A 274 11.82 2.77 2.46
C ASP A 274 13.24 2.60 1.89
N LEU A 275 13.80 3.65 1.26
CA LEU A 275 15.10 3.58 0.63
C LEU A 275 16.25 3.17 1.57
N PRO A 276 16.47 3.82 2.74
CA PRO A 276 17.54 3.39 3.65
C PRO A 276 17.26 2.02 4.28
N ILE A 277 16.01 1.67 4.55
CA ILE A 277 15.62 0.36 5.08
C ILE A 277 15.95 -0.73 4.06
N TRP A 278 15.62 -0.52 2.79
CA TRP A 278 15.92 -1.44 1.71
C TRP A 278 17.42 -1.52 1.40
N ALA A 279 18.07 -0.36 1.22
CA ALA A 279 19.48 -0.30 0.81
C ALA A 279 20.41 -0.93 1.86
N LEU A 280 20.16 -0.70 3.14
CA LEU A 280 20.98 -1.18 4.26
C LEU A 280 20.46 -2.50 4.87
N GLU A 281 19.39 -3.09 4.29
CA GLU A 281 18.78 -4.35 4.74
C GLU A 281 18.38 -4.31 6.22
N LEU A 282 17.80 -3.20 6.66
CA LEU A 282 17.46 -2.99 8.06
C LEU A 282 16.26 -3.83 8.49
N GLY A 283 16.32 -4.33 9.72
CA GLY A 283 15.19 -4.90 10.43
C GLY A 283 14.34 -3.81 11.09
N LEU A 284 13.84 -4.09 12.30
CA LEU A 284 13.20 -3.08 13.15
C LEU A 284 14.25 -2.28 13.94
N PRO A 285 13.98 -0.99 14.23
CA PRO A 285 14.84 -0.21 15.11
C PRO A 285 14.75 -0.75 16.53
N THR A 286 15.83 -0.62 17.31
CA THR A 286 15.84 -0.95 18.75
C THR A 286 15.25 0.16 19.60
N MET A 287 15.23 1.39 19.05
CA MET A 287 14.66 2.58 19.71
C MET A 287 14.16 3.57 18.65
N VAL A 288 13.04 4.22 18.98
CA VAL A 288 12.46 5.35 18.24
C VAL A 288 12.28 6.51 19.18
N ALA A 289 12.86 7.65 18.87
CA ALA A 289 12.64 8.91 19.60
C ALA A 289 12.17 9.99 18.64
N ALA A 290 11.26 10.85 19.05
CA ALA A 290 10.76 11.92 18.21
C ALA A 290 10.61 13.24 19.00
N SER A 291 10.74 14.35 18.25
CA SER A 291 10.47 15.71 18.70
C SER A 291 9.75 16.47 17.59
N GLY A 292 8.99 17.48 17.96
CA GLY A 292 8.22 18.29 17.00
C GLY A 292 6.91 18.78 17.60
N GLY A 293 5.99 19.14 16.74
CA GLY A 293 4.70 19.68 17.17
C GLY A 293 3.97 20.38 16.03
N ARG A 294 2.93 21.11 16.41
CA ARG A 294 2.20 22.02 15.53
C ARG A 294 2.49 23.45 16.03
N PHE A 295 3.47 24.09 15.39
CA PHE A 295 4.04 25.36 15.87
C PHE A 295 3.60 26.58 15.06
N VAL A 296 3.34 26.41 13.79
CA VAL A 296 3.12 27.50 12.82
C VAL A 296 1.78 27.36 12.11
N VAL A 297 1.46 26.17 11.61
CA VAL A 297 0.26 25.96 10.79
C VAL A 297 -1.01 26.14 11.62
N GLN A 298 -1.95 26.94 11.08
CA GLN A 298 -3.25 27.26 11.70
C GLN A 298 -4.36 26.95 10.69
N ASP A 299 -4.60 25.66 10.45
CA ASP A 299 -5.64 25.17 9.55
C ASP A 299 -6.70 24.33 10.29
N ALA A 300 -7.70 23.84 9.60
CA ALA A 300 -8.76 23.00 10.17
C ALA A 300 -8.27 21.60 10.63
N GLY A 301 -7.06 21.21 10.26
CA GLY A 301 -6.45 19.95 10.67
C GLY A 301 -5.85 19.99 12.07
N ASP A 302 -5.31 18.87 12.52
CA ASP A 302 -4.62 18.71 13.81
C ASP A 302 -3.26 17.99 13.68
N ALA A 303 -2.80 17.77 12.45
CA ALA A 303 -1.51 17.14 12.19
C ALA A 303 -0.34 18.08 12.57
N TYR A 304 0.75 17.48 13.00
CA TYR A 304 2.01 18.19 13.28
C TYR A 304 2.56 18.84 11.99
N ASP A 305 3.08 20.05 12.10
CA ASP A 305 3.76 20.74 11.00
C ASP A 305 5.28 20.55 11.01
N THR A 306 5.81 20.06 12.13
CA THR A 306 7.24 19.77 12.35
C THR A 306 7.37 18.42 13.04
N HIS A 307 8.19 17.51 12.48
CA HIS A 307 8.39 16.18 13.05
C HIS A 307 9.79 15.64 12.74
N GLU A 308 10.59 15.51 13.78
CA GLU A 308 11.92 14.92 13.76
C GLU A 308 11.89 13.55 14.41
N ILE A 309 12.40 12.51 13.75
CA ILE A 309 12.48 11.15 14.29
C ILE A 309 13.92 10.65 14.25
N LEU A 310 14.37 10.06 15.34
CA LEU A 310 15.63 9.37 15.49
C LEU A 310 15.35 7.87 15.64
N LEU A 311 15.92 7.08 14.74
CA LEU A 311 15.79 5.63 14.68
C LEU A 311 17.14 4.99 14.97
N GLN A 312 17.24 4.24 16.09
CA GLN A 312 18.46 3.52 16.45
C GLN A 312 18.39 2.08 15.94
N TYR A 313 19.35 1.72 15.10
CA TYR A 313 19.61 0.34 14.69
C TYR A 313 20.96 -0.12 15.28
N PRO A 314 21.28 -1.43 15.27
CA PRO A 314 22.51 -1.93 15.90
C PRO A 314 23.80 -1.30 15.35
N LYS A 315 23.84 -0.93 14.06
CA LYS A 315 25.06 -0.45 13.38
C LYS A 315 24.89 0.89 12.66
N VAL A 316 23.69 1.46 12.65
CA VAL A 316 23.40 2.68 11.93
C VAL A 316 22.30 3.46 12.64
N THR A 317 22.40 4.78 12.58
CA THR A 317 21.32 5.69 12.95
C THR A 317 20.61 6.17 11.69
N VAL A 318 19.29 6.08 11.66
CA VAL A 318 18.47 6.67 10.60
C VAL A 318 17.69 7.84 11.18
N THR A 319 17.63 8.95 10.48
CA THR A 319 16.82 10.10 10.88
C THR A 319 15.75 10.42 9.84
N TRP A 320 14.63 10.93 10.31
CA TRP A 320 13.57 11.50 9.48
C TRP A 320 13.32 12.93 9.91
N MET A 321 13.30 13.86 8.96
CA MET A 321 12.92 15.26 9.16
C MET A 321 11.71 15.58 8.28
N MET A 322 10.67 16.13 8.88
CA MET A 322 9.50 16.64 8.16
C MET A 322 9.18 18.06 8.62
N SER A 323 9.03 18.98 7.65
CA SER A 323 8.53 20.33 7.89
C SER A 323 7.49 20.70 6.84
N GLN A 324 6.40 21.35 7.27
CA GLN A 324 5.35 21.88 6.41
C GLN A 324 5.42 23.41 6.28
N VAL A 325 6.42 24.04 6.90
CA VAL A 325 6.55 25.49 6.98
C VAL A 325 7.74 26.07 6.21
N ASN A 326 8.61 25.20 5.69
CA ASN A 326 9.77 25.58 4.91
C ASN A 326 10.06 24.53 3.86
N SER A 327 10.41 24.94 2.63
CA SER A 327 10.67 24.01 1.52
C SER A 327 12.15 23.81 1.23
N TYR A 328 13.04 24.18 2.13
CA TYR A 328 14.47 23.90 2.08
C TYR A 328 14.83 22.83 3.10
N GLY A 329 15.39 21.71 2.61
CA GLY A 329 15.94 20.64 3.44
C GLY A 329 17.41 20.93 3.79
N PHE A 330 18.28 19.92 3.62
CA PHE A 330 19.72 20.04 3.93
C PHE A 330 20.52 20.79 2.86
N ASP A 331 19.98 21.00 1.67
CA ASP A 331 20.61 21.73 0.56
C ASP A 331 19.98 23.12 0.41
N ALA A 332 20.40 24.05 1.26
CA ALA A 332 19.81 25.38 1.42
C ALA A 332 20.65 26.47 0.73
N GLN A 333 21.08 26.26 -0.52
CA GLN A 333 21.86 27.28 -1.25
C GLN A 333 21.03 28.47 -1.72
N GLY A 334 19.70 28.39 -1.63
CA GLY A 334 18.77 29.48 -1.97
C GLY A 334 18.66 29.81 -3.46
N GLN A 335 19.36 29.10 -4.33
CA GLN A 335 19.32 29.33 -5.77
C GLN A 335 18.10 28.66 -6.41
N PRO A 336 17.45 29.26 -7.43
CA PRO A 336 16.42 28.62 -8.20
C PRO A 336 16.91 27.26 -8.77
N GLY A 337 16.11 26.21 -8.60
CA GLY A 337 16.44 24.85 -9.09
C GLY A 337 17.34 24.02 -8.18
N THR A 338 17.89 24.59 -7.09
CA THR A 338 18.70 23.82 -6.12
C THR A 338 17.87 23.27 -4.95
N ARG A 339 16.64 23.74 -4.81
CA ARG A 339 15.73 23.34 -3.73
C ARG A 339 15.37 21.85 -3.80
N ARG A 340 15.71 21.11 -2.74
CA ARG A 340 15.37 19.71 -2.58
C ARG A 340 14.24 19.57 -1.55
N ARG A 341 13.07 19.08 -1.97
CA ARG A 341 11.92 18.88 -1.08
C ARG A 341 11.98 17.57 -0.33
N LEU A 342 12.68 16.59 -0.87
CA LEU A 342 12.80 15.26 -0.28
C LEU A 342 14.11 14.61 -0.69
N GLY A 343 14.55 13.62 0.08
CA GLY A 343 15.70 12.81 -0.28
C GLY A 343 16.26 12.06 0.92
N THR A 344 17.28 11.27 0.63
CA THR A 344 18.06 10.54 1.63
C THR A 344 19.55 10.73 1.39
N TYR A 345 20.29 11.04 2.45
CA TYR A 345 21.75 11.02 2.49
C TYR A 345 22.21 9.74 3.19
N PHE A 346 23.14 9.03 2.57
CA PHE A 346 23.90 7.93 3.18
C PHE A 346 25.31 8.40 3.44
N GLN A 347 25.73 8.45 4.70
CA GLN A 347 27.04 8.94 5.11
C GLN A 347 27.94 7.77 5.51
N GLY A 348 28.83 7.42 4.60
CA GLY A 348 29.82 6.35 4.77
C GLY A 348 31.24 6.87 4.88
N VAL A 349 32.17 5.98 5.24
CA VAL A 349 33.57 6.31 5.47
C VAL A 349 34.25 6.87 4.21
N ASN A 350 33.89 6.36 3.03
CA ASN A 350 34.54 6.73 1.77
C ASN A 350 33.84 7.89 1.05
N GLY A 351 32.62 8.23 1.43
CA GLY A 351 31.84 9.28 0.79
C GLY A 351 30.39 9.31 1.23
N THR A 352 29.68 10.31 0.71
CA THR A 352 28.25 10.50 0.92
C THR A 352 27.50 10.27 -0.39
N LEU A 353 26.39 9.51 -0.35
CA LEU A 353 25.44 9.38 -1.44
C LEU A 353 24.15 10.10 -1.07
N PHE A 354 23.74 11.06 -1.88
CA PHE A 354 22.41 11.66 -1.86
C PHE A 354 21.54 11.00 -2.93
N ALA A 355 20.26 10.76 -2.63
CA ALA A 355 19.28 10.30 -3.61
C ALA A 355 17.88 10.90 -3.37
N ASP A 356 17.19 11.19 -4.47
CA ASP A 356 15.74 11.41 -4.55
C ASP A 356 15.11 10.45 -5.58
N TYR A 357 13.84 10.63 -5.94
CA TYR A 357 13.15 9.73 -6.88
C TYR A 357 13.83 9.61 -8.25
N SER A 358 14.46 10.68 -8.73
CA SER A 358 14.92 10.80 -10.11
C SER A 358 16.44 10.88 -10.24
N THR A 359 17.13 11.35 -9.19
CA THR A 359 18.56 11.65 -9.23
C THR A 359 19.29 11.06 -8.03
N HIS A 360 20.59 10.82 -8.21
CA HIS A 360 21.53 10.56 -7.12
C HIS A 360 22.85 11.25 -7.40
N LYS A 361 23.60 11.51 -6.33
CA LYS A 361 24.94 12.09 -6.40
C LYS A 361 25.82 11.43 -5.35
N ILE A 362 27.02 11.03 -5.74
CA ILE A 362 28.04 10.50 -4.83
C ILE A 362 29.13 11.57 -4.69
N ILE A 363 29.47 11.89 -3.45
CA ILE A 363 30.49 12.87 -3.07
C ILE A 363 31.58 12.13 -2.32
N PRO A 364 32.81 12.01 -2.88
CA PRO A 364 33.92 11.36 -2.18
C PRO A 364 34.30 12.10 -0.89
N GLU A 365 34.69 11.34 0.14
CA GLU A 365 35.31 11.89 1.35
C GLU A 365 36.81 12.04 1.13
N GLY A 366 37.25 13.26 0.77
CA GLY A 366 38.63 13.51 0.40
C GLY A 366 39.12 12.59 -0.74
N ASN A 367 40.19 11.88 -0.52
CA ASN A 367 40.79 10.94 -1.49
C ASN A 367 40.42 9.47 -1.26
N ARG A 368 39.41 9.18 -0.41
CA ARG A 368 39.06 7.80 -0.04
C ARG A 368 38.34 7.06 -1.15
N LEU A 369 37.62 7.78 -2.02
CA LEU A 369 36.94 7.22 -3.18
C LEU A 369 37.54 7.79 -4.45
N LYS A 370 38.45 7.02 -5.08
CA LYS A 370 39.21 7.47 -6.25
C LYS A 370 38.39 7.38 -7.55
N GLU A 371 37.54 6.40 -7.64
CA GLU A 371 36.71 6.12 -8.82
C GLU A 371 35.30 5.77 -8.40
N ILE A 372 34.34 6.31 -9.12
CA ILE A 372 32.92 5.98 -8.98
C ILE A 372 32.51 5.29 -10.27
N PRO A 373 32.21 3.99 -10.26
CA PRO A 373 31.79 3.29 -11.46
C PRO A 373 30.45 3.89 -11.96
N PRO A 374 30.29 4.12 -13.28
CA PRO A 374 29.04 4.66 -13.83
C PRO A 374 27.84 3.73 -13.59
N GLU A 375 28.10 2.42 -13.53
CA GLU A 375 27.12 1.39 -13.15
C GLU A 375 27.65 0.54 -12.00
N PRO A 376 26.91 0.44 -10.89
CA PRO A 376 27.28 -0.43 -9.77
C PRO A 376 27.05 -1.90 -10.13
N PRO A 377 27.71 -2.85 -9.43
CA PRO A 377 27.36 -4.25 -9.51
C PRO A 377 25.86 -4.47 -9.24
N LYS A 378 25.20 -5.21 -10.10
CA LYS A 378 23.76 -5.48 -9.97
C LYS A 378 23.50 -6.54 -8.90
N VAL A 379 22.97 -6.11 -7.75
CA VAL A 379 22.63 -6.97 -6.61
C VAL A 379 21.11 -7.12 -6.37
N VAL A 380 20.31 -6.23 -6.98
CA VAL A 380 18.85 -6.36 -6.97
C VAL A 380 18.33 -6.66 -8.38
N PRO A 381 17.35 -7.55 -8.53
CA PRO A 381 16.82 -7.94 -9.84
C PRO A 381 16.09 -6.75 -10.51
N ASP A 382 15.88 -6.76 -11.82
CA ASP A 382 15.07 -5.74 -12.50
C ASP A 382 13.60 -5.82 -12.04
N SER A 383 12.92 -4.69 -12.09
CA SER A 383 11.50 -4.65 -11.77
C SER A 383 10.68 -4.67 -13.06
N PRO A 384 9.63 -5.48 -13.14
CA PRO A 384 8.66 -5.43 -14.24
C PRO A 384 7.73 -4.22 -14.14
N GLY A 385 7.86 -3.43 -13.09
CA GLY A 385 6.94 -2.38 -12.67
C GLY A 385 6.13 -2.80 -11.44
N HIS A 386 5.78 -1.83 -10.61
CA HIS A 386 5.21 -2.07 -9.28
C HIS A 386 3.93 -2.91 -9.32
N GLU A 387 2.93 -2.50 -10.09
CA GLU A 387 1.67 -3.22 -10.20
C GLU A 387 1.84 -4.56 -10.95
N ARG A 388 2.76 -4.60 -11.94
CA ARG A 388 3.03 -5.86 -12.68
C ARG A 388 3.65 -6.91 -11.77
N GLU A 389 4.60 -6.54 -10.91
CA GLU A 389 5.19 -7.44 -9.93
C GLU A 389 4.13 -8.12 -9.05
N TRP A 390 3.16 -7.34 -8.54
CA TRP A 390 2.06 -7.89 -7.75
C TRP A 390 1.20 -8.89 -8.53
N LEU A 391 0.84 -8.54 -9.76
CA LEU A 391 0.03 -9.41 -10.61
C LEU A 391 0.77 -10.71 -10.97
N ASP A 392 2.08 -10.64 -11.24
CA ASP A 392 2.91 -11.82 -11.48
C ASP A 392 3.05 -12.68 -10.23
N CYS A 393 3.18 -12.05 -9.07
CA CYS A 393 3.24 -12.74 -7.78
C CYS A 393 1.93 -13.46 -7.42
N ILE A 394 0.76 -12.90 -7.75
CA ILE A 394 -0.53 -13.61 -7.62
C ILE A 394 -0.53 -14.91 -8.43
N ARG A 395 0.08 -14.92 -9.62
CA ARG A 395 0.15 -16.12 -10.48
C ARG A 395 1.18 -17.13 -10.03
N SER A 396 2.32 -16.66 -9.57
CA SER A 396 3.44 -17.53 -9.16
C SER A 396 3.31 -18.05 -7.73
N GLY A 397 2.49 -17.43 -6.88
CA GLY A 397 2.40 -17.72 -5.45
C GLY A 397 3.54 -17.13 -4.62
N GLN A 398 4.44 -16.34 -5.21
CA GLN A 398 5.54 -15.67 -4.51
C GLN A 398 5.10 -14.31 -3.95
N GLN A 399 5.74 -13.85 -2.88
CA GLN A 399 5.48 -12.50 -2.36
C GLN A 399 6.26 -11.46 -3.17
N PRO A 400 5.66 -10.29 -3.48
CA PRO A 400 6.35 -9.16 -4.09
C PRO A 400 7.43 -8.59 -3.16
N SER A 401 8.36 -7.83 -3.71
CA SER A 401 9.43 -7.18 -2.95
C SER A 401 8.94 -6.19 -1.89
N ALA A 402 7.82 -5.50 -2.16
CA ALA A 402 7.19 -4.53 -1.26
C ALA A 402 5.93 -5.11 -0.56
N ASN A 403 5.97 -6.38 -0.12
CA ASN A 403 4.88 -7.03 0.61
C ASN A 403 4.68 -6.43 2.02
N VAL A 404 3.59 -6.80 2.70
CA VAL A 404 3.27 -6.24 4.02
C VAL A 404 4.29 -6.63 5.11
N GLU A 405 4.94 -7.78 5.03
CA GLU A 405 5.98 -8.20 5.98
C GLU A 405 7.23 -7.33 5.83
N TYR A 406 7.65 -7.04 4.60
CA TYR A 406 8.70 -6.07 4.35
C TYR A 406 8.27 -4.67 4.81
N HIS A 407 7.06 -4.25 4.42
CA HIS A 407 6.56 -2.92 4.73
C HIS A 407 6.28 -2.67 6.22
N HIS A 408 6.11 -3.72 7.00
CA HIS A 408 6.09 -3.60 8.47
C HIS A 408 7.36 -2.93 8.99
N LYS A 409 8.53 -3.25 8.43
CA LYS A 409 9.81 -2.61 8.80
C LYS A 409 9.85 -1.12 8.46
N VAL A 410 9.15 -0.71 7.41
CA VAL A 410 9.01 0.71 7.02
C VAL A 410 7.97 1.43 7.86
N ASN A 411 6.84 0.76 8.13
CA ASN A 411 5.70 1.36 8.83
C ASN A 411 5.96 1.57 10.32
N VAL A 412 6.61 0.61 11.00
CA VAL A 412 6.85 0.65 12.45
C VAL A 412 7.60 1.91 12.91
N PRO A 413 8.74 2.30 12.30
CA PRO A 413 9.40 3.55 12.68
C PRO A 413 8.52 4.80 12.54
N ILE A 414 7.63 4.80 11.56
CA ILE A 414 6.72 5.92 11.27
C ILE A 414 5.65 6.05 12.35
N VAL A 415 4.95 4.97 12.66
CA VAL A 415 3.86 4.98 13.65
C VAL A 415 4.38 5.15 15.07
N LEU A 416 5.56 4.60 15.37
CA LEU A 416 6.22 4.81 16.66
C LEU A 416 6.83 6.21 16.78
N GLY A 417 7.24 6.85 15.69
CA GLY A 417 7.61 8.26 15.66
C GLY A 417 6.45 9.14 16.14
N ASN A 418 5.24 8.93 15.60
CA ASN A 418 4.03 9.62 16.07
C ASN A 418 3.75 9.34 17.56
N LEU A 419 3.87 8.08 17.99
CA LEU A 419 3.62 7.70 19.37
C LEU A 419 4.68 8.29 20.33
N SER A 420 5.96 8.25 19.94
CA SER A 420 7.06 8.86 20.72
C SER A 420 6.86 10.37 20.88
N LEU A 421 6.49 11.07 19.81
CA LEU A 421 6.18 12.51 19.88
C LEU A 421 5.01 12.80 20.80
N ARG A 422 3.92 12.03 20.70
CA ARG A 422 2.74 12.16 21.57
C ARG A 422 3.06 11.95 23.03
N LEU A 423 3.96 11.00 23.36
CA LEU A 423 4.34 10.65 24.72
C LEU A 423 5.50 11.49 25.27
N GLY A 424 6.21 12.24 24.40
CA GLY A 424 7.37 13.05 24.79
C GLY A 424 8.57 12.23 25.27
N ARG A 425 8.68 10.95 24.86
CA ARG A 425 9.76 10.05 25.26
C ARG A 425 10.10 9.01 24.22
N ALA A 426 11.33 8.46 24.28
CA ALA A 426 11.79 7.40 23.40
C ALA A 426 11.07 6.07 23.72
N ILE A 427 10.76 5.32 22.65
CA ILE A 427 10.12 4.00 22.71
C ILE A 427 11.17 2.94 22.33
N ARG A 428 11.29 1.89 23.13
CA ARG A 428 12.16 0.74 22.87
C ARG A 428 11.39 -0.46 22.37
N LEU A 429 12.00 -1.18 21.45
CA LEU A 429 11.44 -2.40 20.86
C LEU A 429 12.30 -3.61 21.22
N ASP A 430 11.64 -4.73 21.47
CA ASP A 430 12.28 -6.04 21.36
C ASP A 430 12.47 -6.38 19.87
N PRO A 431 13.70 -6.53 19.40
CA PRO A 431 13.97 -6.80 17.98
C PRO A 431 13.48 -8.17 17.51
N LYS A 432 13.14 -9.11 18.42
CA LYS A 432 12.63 -10.43 18.09
C LYS A 432 11.12 -10.43 17.83
N THR A 433 10.37 -9.80 18.74
CA THR A 433 8.91 -9.74 18.66
C THR A 433 8.40 -8.51 17.92
N GLY A 434 9.23 -7.46 17.79
CA GLY A 434 8.81 -6.17 17.26
C GLY A 434 7.88 -5.41 18.19
N TRP A 435 7.70 -5.86 19.45
CA TRP A 435 6.82 -5.22 20.42
C TRP A 435 7.56 -4.24 21.33
N ILE A 436 6.80 -3.33 21.94
CA ILE A 436 7.31 -2.33 22.88
C ILE A 436 7.72 -3.00 24.18
N VAL A 437 8.89 -2.65 24.71
CA VAL A 437 9.42 -3.14 25.97
C VAL A 437 9.65 -2.03 26.96
N GLY A 438 9.30 -2.30 28.23
CA GLY A 438 9.55 -1.38 29.35
C GLY A 438 8.66 -0.14 29.38
N ASP A 439 7.56 -0.11 28.60
CA ASP A 439 6.62 1.02 28.55
C ASP A 439 5.19 0.52 28.30
N GLU A 440 4.46 0.24 29.37
CA GLU A 440 3.08 -0.29 29.30
C GLU A 440 2.09 0.71 28.69
N GLU A 441 2.28 2.02 28.92
CA GLU A 441 1.44 3.05 28.33
C GLU A 441 1.62 3.11 26.83
N ALA A 442 2.86 3.11 26.33
CA ALA A 442 3.15 3.07 24.92
C ALA A 442 2.61 1.78 24.27
N ALA A 443 2.78 0.63 24.93
CA ALA A 443 2.25 -0.65 24.46
C ALA A 443 0.71 -0.63 24.33
N ARG A 444 0.02 -0.11 25.35
CA ARG A 444 -1.45 0.05 25.33
C ARG A 444 -1.91 0.99 24.21
N LEU A 445 -1.25 2.14 24.04
CA LEU A 445 -1.59 3.13 23.02
C LEU A 445 -1.19 2.70 21.59
N SER A 446 -0.37 1.66 21.46
CA SER A 446 -0.02 1.05 20.17
C SER A 446 -1.14 0.19 19.58
N VAL A 447 -2.19 -0.12 20.35
CA VAL A 447 -3.37 -0.86 19.90
C VAL A 447 -4.53 0.12 19.82
N PRO A 448 -5.18 0.28 18.65
CA PRO A 448 -6.24 1.26 18.52
C PRO A 448 -7.53 0.83 19.23
N GLU A 449 -8.28 1.81 19.68
CA GLU A 449 -9.67 1.65 20.09
C GLU A 449 -10.58 2.08 18.95
N TYR A 450 -11.24 1.12 18.31
CA TYR A 450 -12.15 1.40 17.21
C TYR A 450 -13.53 1.85 17.71
N ARG A 451 -14.11 2.79 16.99
CA ARG A 451 -15.48 3.24 17.24
C ARG A 451 -16.49 2.12 16.97
N PRO A 452 -17.44 1.84 17.89
CA PRO A 452 -18.51 0.88 17.63
C PRO A 452 -19.32 1.25 16.35
N PRO A 453 -19.79 0.26 15.58
CA PRO A 453 -19.75 -1.18 15.87
C PRO A 453 -18.44 -1.88 15.49
N TRP A 454 -17.44 -1.14 14.99
CA TRP A 454 -16.16 -1.68 14.52
C TRP A 454 -15.33 -2.17 15.70
N LYS A 455 -14.56 -3.24 15.48
CA LYS A 455 -13.68 -3.82 16.50
C LYS A 455 -12.31 -4.08 15.91
N PHE A 456 -11.26 -3.73 16.66
CA PHE A 456 -9.91 -4.13 16.29
C PHE A 456 -9.78 -5.66 16.38
N PRO A 457 -9.24 -6.35 15.36
CA PRO A 457 -9.17 -7.81 15.31
C PRO A 457 -8.03 -8.36 16.17
N ARG A 458 -8.20 -8.35 17.49
CA ARG A 458 -7.20 -8.70 18.52
C ARG A 458 -6.65 -10.10 18.39
N GLN A 459 -7.39 -11.04 17.78
CA GLN A 459 -6.93 -12.41 17.56
C GLN A 459 -5.64 -12.48 16.74
N TYR A 460 -5.45 -11.59 15.77
CA TYR A 460 -4.23 -11.55 14.96
C TYR A 460 -3.03 -10.96 15.72
N LEU A 461 -3.28 -10.05 16.65
CA LEU A 461 -2.23 -9.53 17.51
C LEU A 461 -1.80 -10.57 18.55
N ALA A 462 -2.74 -11.31 19.13
CA ALA A 462 -2.45 -12.37 20.09
C ALA A 462 -1.61 -13.51 19.45
N GLU A 463 -1.84 -13.83 18.18
CA GLU A 463 -1.03 -14.83 17.45
C GLU A 463 0.46 -14.44 17.31
N VAL A 464 0.77 -13.16 17.36
CA VAL A 464 2.15 -12.64 17.23
C VAL A 464 2.85 -12.50 18.58
N LEU A 465 2.09 -12.13 19.59
CA LEU A 465 2.65 -11.82 20.92
C LEU A 465 2.65 -13.02 21.88
N GLY A 466 1.96 -14.12 21.54
CA GLY A 466 1.82 -15.34 22.36
C GLY A 466 0.70 -15.19 23.36
#